data_3579d9ad1dff4720b0457613a801daa9
#
_entry.id   3579d9ad1dff4720b0457613a801daa9
#
_cell.length_a   1.000
_cell.length_b   1.000
_cell.length_c   1.000
_cell.angle_alpha   90.00
_cell.angle_beta   90.00
_cell.angle_gamma   90.00
#
_symmetry.space_group_name_H-M   'P 1'
#
loop_
_entity.id
_entity.type
_entity.pdbx_description
1 polymer ?
#
loop_
_entity_poly.entity_id
_entity_poly.type
_entity_poly.pdbx_seq_one_letter_code
_entity_poly.pdbx_strand_id
1 'polypeptide(L)'
;MLFRSVHLNVYAPVAGEAELIDIVGDLGGFAFRNLDEPCKNSFDDREGNRYITCINADISDADSNLGIVTARGNWKGKTKGGLVRTRDNFKTFERISMPFGINAEIDRKLHEIENPNVNAGWVAMSPDGTNIVWSVADGIMISA
;
A
#
# COMPACT_ATOMS: atom_id res chain seq x y z
N MET A 1 -7.39 12.80 -25.11
CA MET A 1 -6.12 12.49 -24.43
C MET A 1 -6.30 11.15 -23.75
N LEU A 2 -5.63 10.11 -24.22
CA LEU A 2 -5.69 8.78 -23.59
C LEU A 2 -4.77 8.82 -22.35
N PHE A 3 -5.34 8.81 -21.16
CA PHE A 3 -4.58 8.58 -19.94
C PHE A 3 -4.12 7.12 -19.97
N ARG A 4 -2.84 6.90 -20.10
CA ARG A 4 -2.25 5.57 -19.91
C ARG A 4 -1.88 5.46 -18.45
N SER A 5 -2.68 4.77 -17.66
CA SER A 5 -2.27 4.31 -16.34
C SER A 5 -1.24 3.20 -16.48
N VAL A 6 -0.26 3.19 -15.59
CA VAL A 6 0.75 2.12 -15.53
C VAL A 6 0.30 1.15 -14.44
N HIS A 7 -0.18 -0.01 -14.86
CA HIS A 7 -0.47 -1.11 -13.93
C HIS A 7 0.86 -1.75 -13.52
N LEU A 8 1.12 -1.79 -12.25
CA LEU A 8 2.36 -2.31 -11.67
C LEU A 8 2.19 -3.75 -11.20
N ASN A 9 1.01 -4.04 -10.63
CA ASN A 9 0.70 -5.38 -10.13
C ASN A 9 -0.80 -5.60 -10.02
N VAL A 10 -1.22 -6.86 -10.12
CA VAL A 10 -2.62 -7.26 -9.98
C VAL A 10 -2.69 -8.49 -9.10
N TYR A 11 -3.61 -8.49 -8.14
CA TYR A 11 -3.84 -9.58 -7.19
C TYR A 11 -5.30 -10.02 -7.23
N ALA A 12 -5.51 -11.33 -7.19
CA ALA A 12 -6.83 -11.92 -6.98
C ALA A 12 -6.85 -12.54 -5.58
N PRO A 13 -7.49 -11.89 -4.58
CA PRO A 13 -7.60 -12.43 -3.25
C PRO A 13 -8.32 -13.77 -3.24
N VAL A 14 -7.89 -14.69 -2.38
CA VAL A 14 -8.52 -16.03 -2.26
C VAL A 14 -9.90 -15.97 -1.60
N ALA A 15 -10.20 -14.88 -0.89
CA ALA A 15 -11.48 -14.65 -0.20
C ALA A 15 -11.69 -13.15 0.05
N GLY A 16 -12.85 -12.79 0.60
CA GLY A 16 -13.21 -11.41 0.94
C GLY A 16 -14.14 -10.78 -0.08
N GLU A 17 -14.41 -9.49 0.09
CA GLU A 17 -15.29 -8.74 -0.79
C GLU A 17 -14.60 -8.26 -2.08
N ALA A 18 -13.27 -8.09 -2.05
CA ALA A 18 -12.52 -7.67 -3.23
C ALA A 18 -12.23 -8.88 -4.12
N GLU A 19 -12.67 -8.82 -5.35
CA GLU A 19 -12.40 -9.82 -6.39
C GLU A 19 -11.06 -9.58 -7.07
N LEU A 20 -10.63 -8.32 -7.13
CA LEU A 20 -9.37 -7.91 -7.74
C LEU A 20 -8.80 -6.69 -7.03
N ILE A 21 -7.48 -6.70 -6.81
CA ILE A 21 -6.69 -5.57 -6.34
C ILE A 21 -5.75 -5.16 -7.47
N ASP A 22 -5.85 -3.93 -7.91
CA ASP A 22 -5.02 -3.37 -8.97
C ASP A 22 -4.10 -2.28 -8.40
N ILE A 23 -2.81 -2.45 -8.58
CA ILE A 23 -1.77 -1.53 -8.11
C ILE A 23 -1.29 -0.69 -9.28
N VAL A 24 -1.51 0.61 -9.17
CA VAL A 24 -1.39 1.53 -10.31
C VAL A 24 -0.44 2.69 -10.00
N GLY A 25 0.43 2.98 -10.95
CA GLY A 25 1.24 4.20 -10.94
C GLY A 25 0.37 5.44 -11.19
N ASP A 26 0.68 6.51 -10.50
CA ASP A 26 0.05 7.85 -10.59
C ASP A 26 -1.44 7.94 -10.19
N LEU A 27 -2.07 6.80 -9.91
CA LEU A 27 -3.47 6.73 -9.49
C LEU A 27 -3.67 5.97 -8.16
N GLY A 28 -2.60 5.43 -7.58
CA GLY A 28 -2.65 4.66 -6.34
C GLY A 28 -2.99 3.20 -6.58
N GLY A 29 -4.10 2.74 -6.08
CA GLY A 29 -4.59 1.38 -6.30
C GLY A 29 -6.11 1.34 -6.22
N PHE A 30 -6.67 0.22 -6.65
CA PHE A 30 -8.11 0.01 -6.70
C PHE A 30 -8.45 -1.38 -6.19
N ALA A 31 -9.55 -1.49 -5.45
CA ALA A 31 -10.14 -2.77 -5.05
C ALA A 31 -11.48 -2.92 -5.73
N PHE A 32 -11.55 -3.82 -6.70
CA PHE A 32 -12.79 -4.15 -7.40
C PHE A 32 -13.57 -5.17 -6.60
N ARG A 33 -14.84 -4.90 -6.34
CA ARG A 33 -15.79 -5.79 -5.66
C ARG A 33 -16.85 -6.36 -6.59
N ASN A 34 -16.85 -5.89 -7.82
CA ASN A 34 -17.62 -6.38 -8.92
C ASN A 34 -16.86 -6.02 -10.19
N LEU A 35 -16.41 -7.03 -10.94
CA LEU A 35 -15.62 -6.83 -12.16
C LEU A 35 -16.44 -6.29 -13.33
N ASP A 36 -17.76 -6.36 -13.23
CA ASP A 36 -18.68 -5.81 -14.25
C ASP A 36 -18.94 -4.30 -14.04
N GLU A 37 -18.43 -3.72 -12.97
CA GLU A 37 -18.61 -2.30 -12.65
C GLU A 37 -17.28 -1.55 -12.56
N PRO A 38 -17.23 -0.29 -12.99
CA PRO A 38 -16.06 0.56 -12.75
C PRO A 38 -15.77 0.72 -11.26
N CYS A 39 -14.52 0.54 -10.86
CA CYS A 39 -14.12 0.82 -9.49
C CYS A 39 -14.27 2.32 -9.18
N LYS A 40 -14.98 2.64 -8.09
CA LYS A 40 -15.31 4.01 -7.72
C LYS A 40 -14.28 4.66 -6.81
N ASN A 41 -13.54 3.85 -6.06
CA ASN A 41 -12.65 4.34 -5.00
C ASN A 41 -11.22 3.87 -5.26
N SER A 42 -10.30 4.82 -5.26
CA SER A 42 -8.87 4.55 -5.17
C SER A 42 -8.46 4.29 -3.72
N PHE A 43 -7.23 3.84 -3.52
CA PHE A 43 -6.66 3.69 -2.18
C PHE A 43 -6.43 5.06 -1.55
N ASP A 44 -7.14 5.30 -0.47
CA ASP A 44 -7.10 6.55 0.28
C ASP A 44 -6.74 6.24 1.75
N ASP A 45 -6.13 7.21 2.44
CA ASP A 45 -5.97 7.12 3.88
C ASP A 45 -7.32 7.30 4.60
N ARG A 46 -7.33 7.15 5.94
CA ARG A 46 -8.57 7.30 6.73
C ARG A 46 -9.18 8.70 6.71
N GLU A 47 -8.41 9.69 6.25
CA GLU A 47 -8.87 11.08 6.08
C GLU A 47 -9.40 11.36 4.67
N GLY A 48 -9.40 10.35 3.79
CA GLY A 48 -9.83 10.46 2.40
C GLY A 48 -8.80 11.12 1.48
N ASN A 49 -7.51 11.11 1.87
CA ASN A 49 -6.44 11.59 1.01
C ASN A 49 -5.87 10.44 0.19
N ARG A 50 -5.85 10.61 -1.12
CA ARG A 50 -5.41 9.58 -2.06
C ARG A 50 -3.90 9.36 -2.00
N TYR A 51 -3.48 8.10 -2.05
CA TYR A 51 -2.11 7.71 -2.42
C TYR A 51 -1.92 7.90 -3.92
N ILE A 52 -0.77 8.46 -4.30
CA ILE A 52 -0.55 8.80 -5.71
C ILE A 52 -0.04 7.61 -6.52
N THR A 53 0.74 6.73 -5.90
CA THR A 53 1.31 5.54 -6.54
C THR A 53 1.42 4.46 -5.49
N CYS A 54 0.81 3.32 -5.74
CA CYS A 54 1.12 2.10 -5.03
C CYS A 54 2.10 1.28 -5.86
N ILE A 55 3.02 0.56 -5.21
CA ILE A 55 4.10 -0.17 -5.88
C ILE A 55 3.84 -1.67 -5.82
N ASN A 56 3.51 -2.14 -4.62
CA ASN A 56 3.34 -3.56 -4.35
C ASN A 56 2.34 -3.74 -3.21
N ALA A 57 1.69 -4.89 -3.17
CA ALA A 57 0.79 -5.27 -2.09
C ALA A 57 1.00 -6.73 -1.73
N ASP A 58 0.53 -7.11 -0.55
CA ASP A 58 0.33 -8.50 -0.16
C ASP A 58 -0.89 -8.63 0.74
N ILE A 59 -1.46 -9.82 0.78
CA ILE A 59 -2.75 -10.11 1.41
C ILE A 59 -2.60 -11.36 2.25
N SER A 60 -3.13 -11.34 3.47
CA SER A 60 -3.16 -12.53 4.32
C SER A 60 -4.08 -13.59 3.74
N ASP A 61 -3.61 -14.83 3.65
CA ASP A 61 -4.43 -15.97 3.25
C ASP A 61 -5.43 -16.37 4.35
N ALA A 62 -5.09 -16.10 5.62
CA ALA A 62 -5.93 -16.45 6.76
C ALA A 62 -7.01 -15.41 7.06
N ASP A 63 -6.77 -14.14 6.72
CA ASP A 63 -7.73 -13.04 6.93
C ASP A 63 -7.72 -12.11 5.72
N SER A 64 -8.67 -12.27 4.84
CA SER A 64 -8.84 -11.45 3.63
C SER A 64 -9.10 -9.95 3.90
N ASN A 65 -9.42 -9.56 5.13
CA ASN A 65 -9.52 -8.15 5.51
C ASN A 65 -8.14 -7.51 5.71
N LEU A 66 -7.12 -8.34 5.99
CA LEU A 66 -5.78 -7.88 6.27
C LEU A 66 -4.92 -7.85 5.01
N GLY A 67 -4.42 -6.69 4.68
CA GLY A 67 -3.49 -6.49 3.58
C GLY A 67 -2.51 -5.38 3.86
N ILE A 68 -1.41 -5.39 3.14
CA ILE A 68 -0.36 -4.37 3.19
C ILE A 68 -0.07 -3.87 1.80
N VAL A 69 0.28 -2.60 1.72
CA VAL A 69 0.60 -1.93 0.45
C VAL A 69 1.79 -1.01 0.67
N THR A 70 2.71 -1.01 -0.26
CA THR A 70 3.74 0.02 -0.34
C THR A 70 3.24 1.16 -1.23
N ALA A 71 3.19 2.36 -0.69
CA ALA A 71 2.56 3.49 -1.33
C ALA A 71 3.43 4.75 -1.29
N ARG A 72 3.32 5.57 -2.31
CA ARG A 72 3.83 6.94 -2.30
C ARG A 72 2.74 7.89 -1.83
N GLY A 73 3.16 8.90 -1.08
CA GLY A 73 2.27 9.95 -0.64
C GLY A 73 1.78 10.85 -1.77
N ASN A 74 0.89 11.75 -1.44
CA ASN A 74 0.36 12.72 -2.38
C ASN A 74 1.32 13.91 -2.55
N TRP A 75 1.47 14.40 -3.78
CA TRP A 75 2.27 15.59 -4.12
C TRP A 75 1.89 16.86 -3.34
N LYS A 76 0.66 16.93 -2.85
CA LYS A 76 0.17 18.04 -2.02
C LYS A 76 0.50 17.88 -0.53
N GLY A 77 1.31 16.89 -0.16
CA GLY A 77 1.84 16.71 1.18
C GLY A 77 0.85 16.26 2.27
N LYS A 78 -0.41 15.97 1.91
CA LYS A 78 -1.42 15.55 2.88
C LYS A 78 -1.30 14.08 3.25
N THR A 79 -1.01 13.22 2.27
CA THR A 79 -0.84 11.77 2.49
C THR A 79 0.64 11.44 2.47
N LYS A 80 1.12 10.82 3.53
CA LYS A 80 2.50 10.35 3.62
C LYS A 80 2.58 8.92 3.11
N GLY A 81 3.55 8.65 2.24
CA GLY A 81 3.84 7.31 1.75
C GLY A 81 4.53 6.42 2.78
N GLY A 82 4.90 5.23 2.36
CA GLY A 82 5.54 4.20 3.13
C GLY A 82 4.76 2.89 3.10
N LEU A 83 4.85 2.11 4.16
CA LEU A 83 4.06 0.91 4.33
C LEU A 83 2.71 1.28 4.94
N VAL A 84 1.64 0.86 4.28
CA VAL A 84 0.26 1.09 4.73
C VAL A 84 -0.48 -0.23 4.86
N ARG A 85 -1.34 -0.33 5.84
CA ARG A 85 -2.10 -1.54 6.16
C ARG A 85 -3.59 -1.26 6.03
N THR A 86 -4.30 -2.22 5.48
CA THR A 86 -5.77 -2.32 5.58
C THR A 86 -6.17 -3.42 6.56
N ARG A 87 -7.31 -3.27 7.19
CA ARG A 87 -7.98 -4.27 8.03
C ARG A 87 -9.46 -4.44 7.68
N ASP A 88 -9.85 -3.92 6.53
CA ASP A 88 -11.24 -3.86 6.07
C ASP A 88 -11.37 -4.18 4.58
N ASN A 89 -10.55 -5.13 4.11
CA ASN A 89 -10.55 -5.58 2.73
C ASN A 89 -10.35 -4.43 1.73
N PHE A 90 -9.29 -3.65 1.94
CA PHE A 90 -8.86 -2.56 1.04
C PHE A 90 -9.86 -1.40 0.89
N LYS A 91 -10.68 -1.14 1.93
CA LYS A 91 -11.58 0.04 1.96
C LYS A 91 -10.86 1.26 2.50
N THR A 92 -10.11 1.09 3.59
CA THR A 92 -9.32 2.15 4.21
C THR A 92 -7.92 1.69 4.57
N PHE A 93 -7.01 2.64 4.69
CA PHE A 93 -5.62 2.35 4.99
C PHE A 93 -5.12 3.18 6.16
N GLU A 94 -4.26 2.58 6.96
CA GLU A 94 -3.48 3.24 7.99
C GLU A 94 -1.99 3.04 7.74
N ARG A 95 -1.21 4.08 7.97
CA ARG A 95 0.24 3.97 7.88
C ARG A 95 0.77 3.13 9.03
N ILE A 96 1.63 2.17 8.71
CA ILE A 96 2.37 1.44 9.72
C ILE A 96 3.54 2.32 10.15
N SER A 97 3.56 2.71 11.43
CA SER A 97 4.75 3.29 12.04
C SER A 97 5.83 2.21 12.09
N MET A 98 7.02 2.55 11.65
CA MET A 98 8.16 1.65 11.72
C MET A 98 8.54 1.47 13.19
N PRO A 99 8.36 0.29 13.79
CA PRO A 99 8.46 0.17 15.24
C PRO A 99 9.88 0.03 15.75
N PHE A 100 10.88 -0.15 14.92
CA PHE A 100 12.10 -0.76 15.44
C PHE A 100 13.36 -0.10 14.96
N GLY A 101 14.08 0.57 15.84
CA GLY A 101 15.53 0.68 15.99
C GLY A 101 16.42 0.65 14.74
N ILE A 102 15.81 0.54 13.61
CA ILE A 102 16.42 0.63 12.31
C ILE A 102 16.64 2.11 12.11
N ASN A 103 17.86 2.49 12.24
CA ASN A 103 18.42 3.79 11.98
C ASN A 103 17.37 4.92 12.00
N ALA A 104 17.31 5.68 13.10
CA ALA A 104 16.39 6.80 13.27
C ALA A 104 16.40 7.77 12.07
N GLU A 105 17.46 7.76 11.28
CA GLU A 105 17.58 8.51 10.03
C GLU A 105 16.73 7.94 8.90
N ILE A 106 16.60 6.61 8.78
CA ILE A 106 15.71 5.98 7.80
C ILE A 106 14.26 6.26 8.19
N ASP A 107 13.93 6.09 9.48
CA ASP A 107 12.61 6.39 9.99
C ASP A 107 12.27 7.87 9.77
N ARG A 108 13.19 8.77 10.09
CA ARG A 108 13.04 10.20 9.81
C ARG A 108 12.85 10.46 8.32
N LYS A 109 13.67 9.89 7.45
CA LYS A 109 13.53 10.03 6.00
C LYS A 109 12.20 9.51 5.48
N LEU A 110 11.70 8.41 6.03
CA LEU A 110 10.40 7.84 5.65
C LEU A 110 9.21 8.64 6.21
N HIS A 111 9.38 9.27 7.37
CA HIS A 111 8.33 10.03 8.06
C HIS A 111 8.32 11.54 7.79
N GLU A 112 9.48 12.14 7.61
CA GLU A 112 9.61 13.60 7.39
C GLU A 112 9.65 13.98 5.92
N ILE A 113 9.61 13.00 5.02
CA ILE A 113 9.80 13.30 3.62
C ILE A 113 8.60 14.07 3.09
N GLU A 114 8.83 15.34 2.87
CA GLU A 114 8.05 16.18 1.97
C GLU A 114 8.08 15.63 0.53
N ASN A 115 9.00 14.70 0.25
CA ASN A 115 9.14 14.11 -1.07
C ASN A 115 8.31 12.82 -1.16
N PRO A 116 7.21 12.80 -1.91
CA PRO A 116 6.40 11.61 -2.14
C PRO A 116 7.12 10.50 -2.92
N ASN A 117 8.34 10.76 -3.38
CA ASN A 117 9.15 9.84 -4.18
C ASN A 117 10.00 8.88 -3.37
N VAL A 118 9.78 8.74 -2.06
CA VAL A 118 10.44 7.67 -1.33
C VAL A 118 10.07 6.35 -1.98
N ASN A 119 11.11 5.64 -2.34
CA ASN A 119 10.96 4.34 -2.98
C ASN A 119 10.26 3.40 -2.01
N ALA A 120 8.98 3.16 -2.26
CA ALA A 120 8.15 2.39 -1.34
C ALA A 120 8.58 0.90 -1.28
N GLY A 121 9.39 0.45 -2.24
CA GLY A 121 9.95 -0.90 -2.26
C GLY A 121 8.92 -2.01 -2.43
N TRP A 122 9.34 -3.23 -2.14
CA TRP A 122 8.51 -4.43 -2.21
C TRP A 122 8.17 -4.91 -0.81
N VAL A 123 6.99 -5.51 -0.66
CA VAL A 123 6.51 -6.04 0.61
C VAL A 123 6.01 -7.46 0.43
N ALA A 124 6.21 -8.28 1.44
CA ALA A 124 5.59 -9.59 1.57
C ALA A 124 5.10 -9.78 3.00
N MET A 125 4.01 -10.52 3.16
CA MET A 125 3.40 -10.84 4.44
C MET A 125 3.26 -12.35 4.57
N SER A 126 3.45 -12.87 5.80
CA SER A 126 3.17 -14.29 6.06
C SER A 126 1.67 -14.59 5.86
N PRO A 127 1.30 -15.84 5.52
CA PRO A 127 -0.10 -16.22 5.28
C PRO A 127 -1.04 -15.84 6.42
N ASP A 128 -0.58 -15.91 7.67
CA ASP A 128 -1.33 -15.53 8.87
C ASP A 128 -1.33 -14.02 9.16
N GLY A 129 -0.60 -13.23 8.36
CA GLY A 129 -0.52 -11.78 8.51
C GLY A 129 0.35 -11.29 9.67
N THR A 130 1.06 -12.18 10.37
CA THR A 130 1.84 -11.81 11.57
C THR A 130 3.21 -11.24 11.26
N ASN A 131 3.84 -11.70 10.18
CA ASN A 131 5.17 -11.26 9.79
C ASN A 131 5.12 -10.48 8.48
N ILE A 132 5.86 -9.39 8.44
CA ILE A 132 5.99 -8.54 7.25
C ILE A 132 7.46 -8.37 6.92
N VAL A 133 7.81 -8.57 5.67
CA VAL A 133 9.13 -8.24 5.11
C VAL A 133 8.97 -7.11 4.12
N TRP A 134 9.71 -6.04 4.33
CA TRP A 134 9.68 -4.86 3.48
C TRP A 134 11.08 -4.50 2.99
N SER A 135 11.25 -4.49 1.69
CA SER A 135 12.49 -4.08 1.02
C SER A 135 12.42 -2.60 0.70
N VAL A 136 13.35 -1.83 1.23
CA VAL A 136 13.55 -0.40 0.93
C VAL A 136 14.93 -0.18 0.33
N ALA A 137 15.18 1.00 -0.23
CA ALA A 137 16.45 1.32 -0.90
C ALA A 137 17.68 1.07 0.00
N ASP A 138 17.53 1.25 1.31
CA ASP A 138 18.63 1.15 2.28
C ASP A 138 18.67 -0.18 3.05
N GLY A 139 17.84 -1.17 2.68
CA GLY A 139 17.88 -2.49 3.33
C GLY A 139 16.55 -3.25 3.32
N ILE A 140 16.52 -4.30 4.12
CA ILE A 140 15.33 -5.14 4.34
C ILE A 140 14.86 -4.97 5.78
N MET A 141 13.59 -4.72 5.95
CA MET A 141 12.94 -4.60 7.24
C MET A 141 12.04 -5.80 7.48
N ILE A 142 12.08 -6.33 8.68
CA ILE A 142 11.28 -7.48 9.10
C ILE A 142 10.55 -7.09 10.38
N SER A 143 9.21 -7.25 10.39
CA SER A 143 8.44 -7.23 11.63
C SER A 143 8.09 -8.65 12.03
N ALA A 144 8.16 -8.93 13.30
CA ALA A 144 7.62 -10.14 13.91
C ALA A 144 6.46 -9.76 14.84
#